data_9e66ed8d7356acab9b86db18f7f5a345
#
_entry.id   9e66ed8d7356acab9b86db18f7f5a345
#
_cell.length_a   1.000
_cell.length_b   1.000
_cell.length_c   1.000
_cell.angle_alpha   90.00
_cell.angle_beta   90.00
_cell.angle_gamma   90.00
#
_symmetry.space_group_name_H-M   'P 1'
#
loop_
_entity.id
_entity.type
_entity.pdbx_description
1 polymer ?
#
loop_
_entity_poly.entity_id
_entity_poly.type
_entity_poly.pdbx_seq_one_letter_code
_entity_poly.pdbx_strand_id
1 'polypeptide(L)'
;MSDMPTLTVASYNMRKAIGVDRRRRPDRVLHVLQEIDADVVALQEADKRIGGRGAAVPHELIDDHGLYKPVPFRVRHKRTLERLPGGARAEQLLKLNTRNLGWHGNALLVKKHVGILDVAALDLPMLEPRGAVMAELLIEDRPVRVVGMHLDLSGLWRRRQMRTILEAIQRRQHKMPTILMGDTNEWRDAGACLQELNGAFRIAPTGPSFHSRRPIAALDRIIVDHRLAIEAAGVHASPEARKASDHLPIWARVEL
;
A
#
# COMPACT_ATOMS: atom_id res chain seq x y z
N MET A 1 -27.93 -16.54 -12.34
CA MET A 1 -27.27 -15.92 -11.19
C MET A 1 -26.27 -14.95 -11.80
N SER A 2 -26.44 -13.63 -11.63
CA SER A 2 -25.43 -12.68 -12.10
C SER A 2 -24.18 -12.89 -11.25
N ASP A 3 -23.05 -13.23 -11.89
CA ASP A 3 -21.76 -13.26 -11.20
C ASP A 3 -21.54 -11.90 -10.56
N MET A 4 -21.37 -11.88 -9.23
CA MET A 4 -20.98 -10.66 -8.52
C MET A 4 -19.58 -10.26 -8.99
N PRO A 5 -19.33 -8.98 -9.30
CA PRO A 5 -18.01 -8.56 -9.74
C PRO A 5 -16.99 -8.84 -8.63
N THR A 6 -15.85 -9.37 -9.01
CA THR A 6 -14.77 -9.71 -8.08
C THR A 6 -13.62 -8.72 -8.21
N LEU A 7 -12.94 -8.47 -7.10
CA LEU A 7 -11.77 -7.61 -7.01
C LEU A 7 -10.61 -8.40 -6.40
N THR A 8 -9.52 -8.51 -7.12
CA THR A 8 -8.27 -9.06 -6.58
C THR A 8 -7.39 -7.91 -6.07
N VAL A 9 -7.06 -7.94 -4.78
CA VAL A 9 -6.17 -6.97 -4.15
C VAL A 9 -4.90 -7.64 -3.66
N ALA A 10 -3.78 -6.91 -3.66
CA ALA A 10 -2.51 -7.39 -3.14
C ALA A 10 -1.79 -6.34 -2.31
N SER A 11 -1.00 -6.78 -1.35
CA SER A 11 -0.09 -5.95 -0.57
C SER A 11 1.33 -6.49 -0.62
N TYR A 12 2.30 -5.61 -0.82
CA TYR A 12 3.69 -6.00 -0.94
C TYR A 12 4.64 -4.96 -0.32
N ASN A 13 5.28 -5.31 0.79
CA ASN A 13 6.44 -4.58 1.26
C ASN A 13 7.64 -4.94 0.38
N MET A 14 7.98 -4.05 -0.55
CA MET A 14 8.99 -4.32 -1.57
C MET A 14 10.41 -3.93 -1.17
N ARG A 15 10.64 -3.57 0.09
CA ARG A 15 11.97 -3.27 0.64
C ARG A 15 12.80 -2.35 -0.26
N LYS A 16 12.22 -1.27 -0.78
CA LYS A 16 12.89 -0.32 -1.69
C LYS A 16 13.44 -0.96 -2.97
N ALA A 17 12.80 -2.06 -3.42
CA ALA A 17 13.26 -2.91 -4.52
C ALA A 17 14.67 -3.52 -4.29
N ILE A 18 15.05 -3.73 -3.01
CA ILE A 18 16.32 -4.38 -2.65
C ILE A 18 16.01 -5.81 -2.22
N GLY A 19 16.42 -6.76 -3.05
CA GLY A 19 16.23 -8.18 -2.79
C GLY A 19 17.02 -8.71 -1.59
N VAL A 20 16.74 -9.96 -1.21
CA VAL A 20 17.51 -10.68 -0.17
C VAL A 20 18.96 -10.95 -0.58
N ASP A 21 19.28 -10.78 -1.86
CA ASP A 21 20.63 -10.76 -2.42
C ASP A 21 21.33 -9.40 -2.32
N ARG A 22 20.69 -8.42 -1.65
CA ARG A 22 21.14 -7.03 -1.47
C ARG A 22 21.28 -6.23 -2.76
N ARG A 23 20.73 -6.72 -3.88
CA ARG A 23 20.73 -6.00 -5.16
C ARG A 23 19.42 -5.27 -5.35
N ARG A 24 19.50 -4.00 -5.77
CA ARG A 24 18.31 -3.21 -6.16
C ARG A 24 17.89 -3.61 -7.57
N ARG A 25 16.70 -4.16 -7.70
CA ARG A 25 16.14 -4.67 -8.97
C ARG A 25 14.64 -4.33 -9.04
N PRO A 26 14.28 -3.10 -9.46
CA PRO A 26 12.87 -2.68 -9.59
C PRO A 26 12.08 -3.56 -10.56
N ASP A 27 12.74 -4.08 -11.60
CA ASP A 27 12.18 -5.00 -12.57
C ASP A 27 11.62 -6.29 -11.91
N ARG A 28 12.29 -6.81 -10.89
CA ARG A 28 11.80 -7.98 -10.13
C ARG A 28 10.47 -7.69 -9.43
N VAL A 29 10.32 -6.48 -8.87
CA VAL A 29 9.07 -6.10 -8.20
C VAL A 29 7.92 -6.15 -9.20
N LEU A 30 8.09 -5.55 -10.39
CA LEU A 30 7.07 -5.55 -11.44
C LEU A 30 6.75 -6.96 -11.94
N HIS A 31 7.77 -7.82 -12.08
CA HIS A 31 7.56 -9.22 -12.45
C HIS A 31 6.70 -9.96 -11.43
N VAL A 32 6.99 -9.77 -10.13
CA VAL A 32 6.20 -10.35 -9.04
C VAL A 32 4.76 -9.82 -9.07
N LEU A 33 4.56 -8.54 -9.33
CA LEU A 33 3.21 -7.96 -9.48
C LEU A 33 2.47 -8.54 -10.69
N GLN A 34 3.18 -8.82 -11.79
CA GLN A 34 2.63 -9.48 -12.96
C GLN A 34 2.19 -10.92 -12.67
N GLU A 35 2.98 -11.67 -11.89
CA GLU A 35 2.63 -13.03 -11.47
C GLU A 35 1.34 -13.06 -10.63
N ILE A 36 1.11 -12.04 -9.79
CA ILE A 36 -0.10 -11.95 -8.93
C ILE A 36 -1.31 -11.48 -9.72
N ASP A 37 -1.10 -10.56 -10.67
CA ASP A 37 -2.11 -9.95 -11.54
C ASP A 37 -3.31 -9.35 -10.79
N ALA A 38 -3.06 -8.73 -9.61
CA ALA A 38 -4.10 -8.08 -8.82
C ALA A 38 -4.60 -6.78 -9.48
N ASP A 39 -5.88 -6.43 -9.25
CA ASP A 39 -6.46 -5.19 -9.78
C ASP A 39 -5.97 -3.95 -9.06
N VAL A 40 -5.72 -4.11 -7.74
CA VAL A 40 -5.20 -3.06 -6.86
C VAL A 40 -4.06 -3.60 -6.02
N VAL A 41 -2.94 -2.89 -6.00
CA VAL A 41 -1.74 -3.26 -5.23
C VAL A 41 -1.36 -2.14 -4.28
N ALA A 42 -1.21 -2.44 -2.99
CA ALA A 42 -0.57 -1.56 -2.02
C ALA A 42 0.91 -1.93 -1.87
N LEU A 43 1.78 -0.95 -2.10
CA LEU A 43 3.23 -1.10 -1.92
C LEU A 43 3.68 -0.38 -0.66
N GLN A 44 4.56 -1.03 0.10
CA GLN A 44 5.25 -0.41 1.22
C GLN A 44 6.75 -0.32 0.90
N GLU A 45 7.43 0.60 1.56
CA GLU A 45 8.81 0.96 1.28
C GLU A 45 9.06 1.32 -0.20
N ALA A 46 8.09 1.97 -0.83
CA ALA A 46 8.13 2.35 -2.24
C ALA A 46 9.07 3.54 -2.54
N ASP A 47 9.63 4.20 -1.52
CA ASP A 47 10.54 5.33 -1.65
C ASP A 47 11.97 4.97 -1.23
N LYS A 48 12.95 5.61 -1.86
CA LYS A 48 14.36 5.56 -1.44
C LYS A 48 14.55 6.42 -0.19
N ARG A 49 15.31 5.94 0.80
CA ARG A 49 15.61 6.72 2.02
C ARG A 49 16.62 7.85 1.80
N ILE A 50 17.48 7.76 0.79
CA ILE A 50 18.61 8.67 0.55
C ILE A 50 18.45 9.29 -0.84
N GLY A 51 18.81 10.60 -0.98
CA GLY A 51 18.80 11.29 -2.26
C GLY A 51 17.43 11.81 -2.69
N GLY A 52 16.67 12.47 -1.80
CA GLY A 52 15.44 13.17 -2.18
C GLY A 52 14.18 12.31 -2.18
N ARG A 53 14.20 11.11 -1.55
CA ARG A 53 13.05 10.21 -1.45
C ARG A 53 12.38 9.85 -2.79
N GLY A 54 13.14 9.76 -3.87
CA GLY A 54 12.60 9.33 -5.16
C GLY A 54 12.02 7.90 -5.11
N ALA A 55 11.13 7.60 -6.05
CA ALA A 55 10.51 6.28 -6.19
C ALA A 55 11.55 5.14 -6.24
N ALA A 56 11.28 4.07 -5.53
CA ALA A 56 12.15 2.88 -5.56
C ALA A 56 11.96 2.08 -6.87
N VAL A 57 10.73 2.10 -7.42
CA VAL A 57 10.41 1.69 -8.79
C VAL A 57 10.12 2.96 -9.58
N PRO A 58 10.91 3.30 -10.62
CA PRO A 58 10.69 4.46 -11.45
C PRO A 58 9.31 4.45 -12.13
N HIS A 59 8.68 5.62 -12.30
CA HIS A 59 7.40 5.74 -13.00
C HIS A 59 7.49 5.25 -14.45
N GLU A 60 8.57 5.60 -15.12
CA GLU A 60 8.84 5.17 -16.49
C GLU A 60 8.82 3.63 -16.62
N LEU A 61 9.38 2.93 -15.63
CA LEU A 61 9.41 1.47 -15.64
C LEU A 61 8.00 0.87 -15.42
N ILE A 62 7.14 1.54 -14.62
CA ILE A 62 5.74 1.14 -14.45
C ILE A 62 4.95 1.39 -15.73
N ASP A 63 5.18 2.53 -16.37
CA ASP A 63 4.51 2.92 -17.62
C ASP A 63 4.90 1.98 -18.77
N ASP A 64 6.20 1.66 -18.89
CA ASP A 64 6.74 0.72 -19.90
C ASP A 64 6.20 -0.71 -19.70
N HIS A 65 6.06 -1.14 -18.44
CA HIS A 65 5.50 -2.45 -18.11
C HIS A 65 4.02 -2.56 -18.51
N GLY A 66 3.29 -1.45 -18.48
CA GLY A 66 1.98 -1.29 -19.10
C GLY A 66 0.78 -1.89 -18.35
N LEU A 67 0.96 -2.68 -17.29
CA LEU A 67 -0.14 -3.30 -16.53
C LEU A 67 -0.83 -2.31 -15.58
N TYR A 68 -0.05 -1.51 -14.89
CA TYR A 68 -0.52 -0.66 -13.80
C TYR A 68 -0.36 0.82 -14.12
N LYS A 69 -1.16 1.63 -13.43
CA LYS A 69 -0.95 3.06 -13.27
C LYS A 69 -0.84 3.39 -11.77
N PRO A 70 0.08 4.27 -11.35
CA PRO A 70 0.14 4.72 -9.98
C PRO A 70 -1.04 5.63 -9.66
N VAL A 71 -1.59 5.49 -8.44
CA VAL A 71 -2.59 6.42 -7.92
C VAL A 71 -1.90 7.73 -7.54
N PRO A 72 -2.33 8.89 -8.08
CA PRO A 72 -1.64 10.16 -7.89
C PRO A 72 -1.98 10.79 -6.53
N PHE A 73 -1.08 10.72 -5.55
CA PHE A 73 -1.21 11.45 -4.30
C PHE A 73 -0.57 12.82 -4.42
N ARG A 74 -1.38 13.89 -4.48
CA ARG A 74 -0.88 15.28 -4.52
C ARG A 74 -0.41 15.69 -3.14
N VAL A 75 0.89 15.85 -2.96
CA VAL A 75 1.48 16.45 -1.77
C VAL A 75 1.24 17.96 -1.80
N ARG A 76 0.47 18.49 -0.85
CA ARG A 76 0.32 19.94 -0.66
C ARG A 76 1.56 20.54 0.02
N HIS A 77 2.72 20.46 -0.60
CA HIS A 77 3.95 21.12 -0.07
C HIS A 77 4.11 22.60 -0.46
N LYS A 78 3.11 23.20 -1.16
CA LYS A 78 3.22 24.61 -1.59
C LYS A 78 3.43 25.62 -0.45
N ARG A 79 2.96 25.36 0.78
CA ARG A 79 3.01 26.36 1.86
C ARG A 79 4.33 26.44 2.64
N THR A 80 5.16 25.41 2.59
CA THR A 80 6.42 25.39 3.37
C THR A 80 7.60 25.92 2.55
N LEU A 81 7.59 25.76 1.22
CA LEU A 81 8.67 26.17 0.33
C LEU A 81 8.67 27.67 0.02
N GLU A 82 7.50 28.31 0.00
CA GLU A 82 7.38 29.78 -0.21
C GLU A 82 7.97 30.61 0.94
N ARG A 83 8.27 29.98 2.09
CA ARG A 83 8.83 30.64 3.28
C ARG A 83 10.35 30.50 3.43
N LEU A 84 11.03 29.81 2.50
CA LEU A 84 12.49 29.66 2.56
C LEU A 84 13.18 30.70 1.70
N PRO A 85 14.22 31.38 2.19
CA PRO A 85 15.05 32.26 1.38
C PRO A 85 15.68 31.46 0.24
N GLY A 86 15.43 31.86 -1.02
CA GLY A 86 15.94 31.15 -2.20
C GLY A 86 14.93 30.24 -2.91
N GLY A 87 13.62 30.43 -2.70
CA GLY A 87 12.53 29.59 -3.22
C GLY A 87 12.60 29.21 -4.70
N ALA A 88 13.06 30.12 -5.58
CA ALA A 88 13.20 29.83 -7.02
C ALA A 88 14.32 28.80 -7.35
N ARG A 89 15.40 28.76 -6.56
CA ARG A 89 16.47 27.75 -6.68
C ARG A 89 16.04 26.41 -6.08
N ALA A 90 15.27 26.45 -5.00
CA ALA A 90 14.71 25.25 -4.39
C ALA A 90 13.68 24.57 -5.32
N GLU A 91 12.84 25.36 -6.04
CA GLU A 91 11.92 24.81 -7.05
C GLU A 91 12.65 24.15 -8.22
N GLN A 92 13.80 24.71 -8.64
CA GLN A 92 14.59 24.14 -9.74
C GLN A 92 15.31 22.84 -9.33
N LEU A 93 15.74 22.72 -8.06
CA LEU A 93 16.30 21.49 -7.49
C LEU A 93 15.22 20.44 -7.22
N LEU A 94 13.98 20.87 -6.94
CA LEU A 94 12.82 19.98 -6.75
C LEU A 94 12.24 19.48 -8.08
N LYS A 95 12.51 20.17 -9.20
CA LYS A 95 12.19 19.67 -10.55
C LYS A 95 13.10 18.52 -10.99
N LEU A 96 14.20 18.29 -10.29
CA LEU A 96 15.07 17.15 -10.49
C LEU A 96 14.48 15.88 -9.83
N ASN A 97 13.52 15.29 -10.53
CA ASN A 97 13.15 13.86 -10.43
C ASN A 97 12.69 13.32 -9.04
N THR A 98 11.86 14.07 -8.31
CA THR A 98 11.25 13.61 -7.05
C THR A 98 9.79 13.22 -7.20
N ARG A 99 9.40 12.54 -8.26
CA ARG A 99 8.09 11.90 -8.31
C ARG A 99 8.10 10.72 -7.35
N ASN A 100 7.67 10.93 -6.11
CA ASN A 100 7.35 9.85 -5.19
C ASN A 100 6.19 9.05 -5.77
N LEU A 101 6.22 7.71 -5.61
CA LEU A 101 5.12 6.86 -6.03
C LEU A 101 3.85 7.08 -5.18
N GLY A 102 3.98 7.59 -3.95
CA GLY A 102 2.89 7.76 -3.02
C GLY A 102 3.25 8.67 -1.85
N TRP A 103 2.95 8.26 -0.63
CA TRP A 103 3.11 9.04 0.59
C TRP A 103 3.87 8.26 1.67
N HIS A 104 4.97 8.80 2.18
CA HIS A 104 5.81 8.17 3.21
C HIS A 104 6.16 6.70 2.92
N GLY A 105 6.51 6.40 1.66
CA GLY A 105 6.85 5.05 1.22
C GLY A 105 5.66 4.12 0.99
N ASN A 106 4.42 4.59 1.16
CA ASN A 106 3.22 3.86 0.77
C ASN A 106 2.73 4.33 -0.59
N ALA A 107 2.41 3.40 -1.49
CA ALA A 107 1.86 3.69 -2.80
C ALA A 107 0.71 2.74 -3.12
N LEU A 108 -0.19 3.17 -4.00
CA LEU A 108 -1.19 2.31 -4.61
C LEU A 108 -0.95 2.28 -6.12
N LEU A 109 -0.96 1.08 -6.67
CA LEU A 109 -1.01 0.83 -8.10
C LEU A 109 -2.37 0.20 -8.42
N VAL A 110 -2.95 0.59 -9.54
CA VAL A 110 -4.21 0.01 -10.01
C VAL A 110 -4.08 -0.39 -11.47
N LYS A 111 -4.79 -1.42 -11.91
CA LYS A 111 -4.90 -1.77 -13.34
C LYS A 111 -5.46 -0.58 -14.11
N LYS A 112 -5.12 -0.45 -15.40
CA LYS A 112 -5.46 0.73 -16.22
C LYS A 112 -6.97 0.99 -16.32
N HIS A 113 -7.79 -0.05 -16.31
CA HIS A 113 -9.26 0.03 -16.40
C HIS A 113 -9.93 0.52 -15.10
N VAL A 114 -9.24 0.45 -13.95
CA VAL A 114 -9.78 0.86 -12.66
C VAL A 114 -9.97 2.38 -12.61
N GLY A 115 -11.20 2.82 -12.33
CA GLY A 115 -11.51 4.24 -12.13
C GLY A 115 -10.97 4.75 -10.78
N ILE A 116 -10.48 5.99 -10.74
CA ILE A 116 -10.04 6.66 -9.50
C ILE A 116 -11.00 7.83 -9.26
N LEU A 117 -11.77 7.76 -8.18
CA LEU A 117 -12.78 8.77 -7.83
C LEU A 117 -12.20 9.86 -6.92
N ASP A 118 -11.47 9.47 -5.88
CA ASP A 118 -10.82 10.39 -4.96
C ASP A 118 -9.59 9.76 -4.30
N VAL A 119 -8.69 10.60 -3.80
CA VAL A 119 -7.44 10.18 -3.16
C VAL A 119 -7.13 11.04 -1.94
N ALA A 120 -6.54 10.43 -0.91
CA ALA A 120 -6.07 11.13 0.27
C ALA A 120 -4.77 10.51 0.78
N ALA A 121 -3.82 11.38 1.13
CA ALA A 121 -2.66 11.00 1.91
C ALA A 121 -2.98 11.26 3.40
N LEU A 122 -2.69 10.28 4.25
CA LEU A 122 -2.95 10.35 5.69
C LEU A 122 -1.63 10.45 6.44
N ASP A 123 -1.48 11.53 7.21
CA ASP A 123 -0.40 11.66 8.19
C ASP A 123 -0.77 10.85 9.43
N LEU A 124 0.11 9.95 9.82
CA LEU A 124 -0.08 9.12 10.99
C LEU A 124 0.76 9.62 12.17
N PRO A 125 0.27 9.52 13.42
CA PRO A 125 1.07 9.81 14.60
C PRO A 125 2.28 8.86 14.64
N MET A 126 3.49 9.38 14.85
CA MET A 126 4.72 8.63 14.57
C MET A 126 5.91 9.02 15.44
N LEU A 127 6.84 8.06 15.64
CA LEU A 127 8.23 8.32 15.98
C LEU A 127 9.10 8.41 14.72
N GLU A 128 8.79 7.57 13.72
CA GLU A 128 9.40 7.61 12.38
C GLU A 128 8.36 8.04 11.33
N PRO A 129 8.77 8.69 10.22
CA PRO A 129 7.85 9.09 9.17
C PRO A 129 7.08 7.88 8.60
N ARG A 130 5.87 7.68 9.06
CA ARG A 130 4.92 6.67 8.60
C ARG A 130 3.66 7.38 8.11
N GLY A 131 2.98 6.78 7.15
CA GLY A 131 1.77 7.32 6.59
C GLY A 131 0.86 6.22 6.08
N ALA A 132 -0.30 6.61 5.62
CA ALA A 132 -1.17 5.75 4.83
C ALA A 132 -1.68 6.51 3.61
N VAL A 133 -2.07 5.78 2.60
CA VAL A 133 -2.64 6.29 1.36
C VAL A 133 -4.03 5.70 1.18
N MET A 134 -5.00 6.51 0.83
CA MET A 134 -6.39 6.12 0.64
C MET A 134 -6.82 6.48 -0.77
N ALA A 135 -7.48 5.56 -1.47
CA ALA A 135 -8.11 5.81 -2.75
C ALA A 135 -9.56 5.33 -2.73
N GLU A 136 -10.47 6.10 -3.29
CA GLU A 136 -11.81 5.70 -3.64
C GLU A 136 -11.80 5.32 -5.11
N LEU A 137 -12.10 4.07 -5.40
CA LEU A 137 -11.97 3.45 -6.71
C LEU A 137 -13.33 3.04 -7.26
N LEU A 138 -13.44 2.95 -8.58
CA LEU A 138 -14.59 2.42 -9.28
C LEU A 138 -14.17 1.16 -10.04
N ILE A 139 -14.76 0.03 -9.67
CA ILE A 139 -14.53 -1.29 -10.25
C ILE A 139 -15.86 -1.78 -10.82
N GLU A 140 -15.99 -1.90 -12.14
CA GLU A 140 -17.24 -2.35 -12.78
C GLU A 140 -18.50 -1.65 -12.20
N ASP A 141 -18.45 -0.31 -12.10
CA ASP A 141 -19.49 0.55 -11.51
C ASP A 141 -19.75 0.35 -10.00
N ARG A 142 -18.92 -0.40 -9.31
CA ARG A 142 -18.95 -0.56 -7.85
C ARG A 142 -17.89 0.31 -7.18
N PRO A 143 -18.28 1.24 -6.32
CA PRO A 143 -17.31 2.05 -5.58
C PRO A 143 -16.74 1.25 -4.39
N VAL A 144 -15.42 1.26 -4.25
CA VAL A 144 -14.69 0.62 -3.14
C VAL A 144 -13.58 1.55 -2.66
N ARG A 145 -13.36 1.59 -1.35
CA ARG A 145 -12.24 2.32 -0.78
C ARG A 145 -11.11 1.38 -0.44
N VAL A 146 -9.91 1.75 -0.84
CA VAL A 146 -8.70 0.99 -0.52
C VAL A 146 -7.73 1.88 0.25
N VAL A 147 -7.17 1.34 1.34
CA VAL A 147 -6.17 2.02 2.17
C VAL A 147 -4.90 1.18 2.20
N GLY A 148 -3.82 1.74 1.65
CA GLY A 148 -2.47 1.19 1.78
C GLY A 148 -1.78 1.77 3.00
N MET A 149 -1.17 0.94 3.84
CA MET A 149 -0.57 1.37 5.09
C MET A 149 0.74 0.64 5.40
N HIS A 150 1.62 1.31 6.16
CA HIS A 150 2.79 0.69 6.77
C HIS A 150 2.88 1.21 8.20
N LEU A 151 2.54 0.38 9.19
CA LEU A 151 2.47 0.77 10.59
C LEU A 151 3.85 0.73 11.27
N ASP A 152 3.94 1.38 12.42
CA ASP A 152 5.16 1.50 13.22
C ASP A 152 5.59 0.16 13.84
N LEU A 153 6.85 0.05 14.23
CA LEU A 153 7.38 -1.11 14.96
C LEU A 153 6.89 -1.17 16.41
N SER A 154 6.55 -0.02 17.01
CA SER A 154 6.02 0.05 18.37
C SER A 154 4.54 -0.26 18.45
N GLY A 155 4.13 -1.19 19.30
CA GLY A 155 2.73 -1.59 19.50
C GLY A 155 1.81 -0.43 19.89
N LEU A 156 2.31 0.52 20.70
CA LEU A 156 1.55 1.72 21.07
C LEU A 156 1.26 2.62 19.87
N TRP A 157 2.27 2.85 19.03
CA TRP A 157 2.11 3.68 17.85
C TRP A 157 1.28 2.99 16.79
N ARG A 158 1.45 1.67 16.56
CA ARG A 158 0.58 0.89 15.66
C ARG A 158 -0.90 1.04 16.02
N ARG A 159 -1.21 0.93 17.33
CA ARG A 159 -2.59 1.09 17.80
C ARG A 159 -3.15 2.48 17.51
N ARG A 160 -2.37 3.55 17.82
CA ARG A 160 -2.76 4.94 17.53
C ARG A 160 -2.93 5.18 16.03
N GLN A 161 -2.02 4.65 15.22
CA GLN A 161 -2.07 4.77 13.76
C GLN A 161 -3.30 4.08 13.17
N MET A 162 -3.61 2.86 13.60
CA MET A 162 -4.81 2.16 13.16
C MET A 162 -6.08 2.96 13.51
N ARG A 163 -6.17 3.49 14.72
CA ARG A 163 -7.29 4.35 15.14
C ARG A 163 -7.42 5.58 14.26
N THR A 164 -6.32 6.28 13.98
CA THR A 164 -6.29 7.44 13.07
C THR A 164 -6.80 7.09 11.67
N ILE A 165 -6.40 5.93 11.13
CA ILE A 165 -6.88 5.45 9.82
C ILE A 165 -8.39 5.20 9.87
N LEU A 166 -8.88 4.49 10.88
CA LEU A 166 -10.31 4.19 11.04
C LEU A 166 -11.15 5.46 11.20
N GLU A 167 -10.68 6.44 11.98
CA GLU A 167 -11.32 7.74 12.10
C GLU A 167 -11.34 8.49 10.76
N ALA A 168 -10.25 8.46 9.99
CA ALA A 168 -10.21 9.08 8.67
C ALA A 168 -11.23 8.45 7.71
N ILE A 169 -11.39 7.12 7.75
CA ILE A 169 -12.42 6.40 6.98
C ILE A 169 -13.83 6.83 7.41
N GLN A 170 -14.08 6.93 8.73
CA GLN A 170 -15.38 7.34 9.26
C GLN A 170 -15.79 8.78 8.88
N ARG A 171 -14.80 9.68 8.76
CA ARG A 171 -15.02 11.08 8.37
C ARG A 171 -15.31 11.26 6.88
N ARG A 172 -15.14 10.21 6.06
CA ARG A 172 -15.43 10.30 4.62
C ARG A 172 -16.93 10.47 4.38
N GLN A 173 -17.26 11.37 3.45
CA GLN A 173 -18.65 11.72 3.11
C GLN A 173 -19.41 10.51 2.57
N HIS A 174 -18.79 9.76 1.67
CA HIS A 174 -19.41 8.60 1.05
C HIS A 174 -19.10 7.32 1.84
N LYS A 175 -20.14 6.60 2.24
CA LYS A 175 -20.03 5.29 2.90
C LYS A 175 -19.95 4.22 1.83
N MET A 176 -18.82 3.58 1.73
CA MET A 176 -18.56 2.49 0.78
C MET A 176 -17.77 1.37 1.45
N PRO A 177 -17.81 0.15 0.92
CA PRO A 177 -16.98 -0.95 1.40
C PRO A 177 -15.50 -0.55 1.39
N THR A 178 -14.75 -0.97 2.40
CA THR A 178 -13.36 -0.54 2.58
C THR A 178 -12.44 -1.75 2.76
N ILE A 179 -11.29 -1.72 2.10
CA ILE A 179 -10.21 -2.69 2.25
C ILE A 179 -8.98 -1.95 2.74
N LEU A 180 -8.41 -2.39 3.88
CA LEU A 180 -7.12 -1.92 4.36
C LEU A 180 -6.10 -3.01 4.08
N MET A 181 -4.92 -2.64 3.60
CA MET A 181 -3.87 -3.59 3.31
C MET A 181 -2.48 -2.99 3.51
N GLY A 182 -1.56 -3.78 4.00
CA GLY A 182 -0.20 -3.32 4.23
C GLY A 182 0.55 -4.12 5.28
N ASP A 183 1.77 -3.66 5.51
CA ASP A 183 2.63 -4.14 6.58
C ASP A 183 2.18 -3.52 7.91
N THR A 184 1.53 -4.34 8.74
CA THR A 184 1.05 -3.91 10.05
C THR A 184 2.13 -4.01 11.13
N ASN A 185 3.27 -4.64 10.86
CA ASN A 185 4.31 -4.95 11.85
C ASN A 185 3.76 -5.65 13.11
N GLU A 186 2.56 -6.27 13.02
CA GLU A 186 1.90 -6.97 14.11
C GLU A 186 1.79 -8.46 13.80
N TRP A 187 2.51 -9.26 14.53
CA TRP A 187 2.55 -10.71 14.35
C TRP A 187 1.59 -11.49 15.26
N ARG A 188 0.97 -10.80 16.24
CA ARG A 188 -0.04 -11.39 17.13
C ARG A 188 -1.42 -11.18 16.52
N ASP A 189 -2.20 -12.24 16.38
CA ASP A 189 -3.56 -12.14 15.83
C ASP A 189 -4.50 -11.32 16.74
N ALA A 190 -4.25 -11.31 18.04
CA ALA A 190 -4.94 -10.46 19.01
C ALA A 190 -4.15 -9.19 19.37
N GLY A 191 -3.28 -8.69 18.47
CA GLY A 191 -2.50 -7.48 18.71
C GLY A 191 -3.38 -6.24 18.89
N ALA A 192 -2.94 -5.31 19.75
CA ALA A 192 -3.76 -4.16 20.12
C ALA A 192 -4.19 -3.27 18.95
N CYS A 193 -3.40 -3.19 17.87
CA CYS A 193 -3.81 -2.44 16.67
C CYS A 193 -4.92 -3.15 15.89
N LEU A 194 -4.96 -4.49 15.89
CA LEU A 194 -6.00 -5.27 15.22
C LEU A 194 -7.31 -5.28 16.02
N GLN A 195 -7.24 -5.15 17.35
CA GLN A 195 -8.41 -5.00 18.21
C GLN A 195 -9.20 -3.73 17.94
N GLU A 196 -8.57 -2.67 17.40
CA GLU A 196 -9.26 -1.43 17.00
C GLU A 196 -10.27 -1.62 15.86
N LEU A 197 -10.20 -2.75 15.13
CA LEU A 197 -11.14 -3.07 14.04
C LEU A 197 -12.59 -3.30 14.52
N ASN A 198 -12.78 -3.62 15.82
CA ASN A 198 -14.08 -3.69 16.51
C ASN A 198 -15.17 -4.50 15.78
N GLY A 199 -14.81 -5.60 15.09
CA GLY A 199 -15.76 -6.46 14.39
C GLY A 199 -16.35 -5.87 13.09
N ALA A 200 -16.03 -4.60 12.75
CA ALA A 200 -16.47 -4.00 11.49
C ALA A 200 -15.71 -4.53 10.27
N PHE A 201 -14.58 -5.18 10.50
CA PHE A 201 -13.69 -5.73 9.49
C PHE A 201 -13.32 -7.17 9.80
N ARG A 202 -12.96 -7.91 8.75
CA ARG A 202 -12.39 -9.26 8.81
C ARG A 202 -10.99 -9.27 8.25
N ILE A 203 -10.08 -10.03 8.86
CA ILE A 203 -8.74 -10.24 8.35
C ILE A 203 -8.78 -11.41 7.37
N ALA A 204 -8.30 -11.21 6.14
CA ALA A 204 -8.17 -12.28 5.16
C ALA A 204 -7.12 -13.32 5.63
N PRO A 205 -7.40 -14.62 5.49
CA PRO A 205 -6.51 -15.68 5.96
C PRO A 205 -5.34 -15.91 4.98
N THR A 206 -4.49 -14.90 4.82
CA THR A 206 -3.38 -14.95 3.86
C THR A 206 -2.23 -15.87 4.30
N GLY A 207 -1.96 -15.95 5.59
CA GLY A 207 -0.82 -16.70 6.13
C GLY A 207 0.44 -15.86 6.34
N PRO A 208 1.56 -16.49 6.77
CA PRO A 208 2.81 -15.80 7.07
C PRO A 208 3.52 -15.32 5.81
N SER A 209 3.99 -14.05 5.82
CA SER A 209 4.66 -13.38 4.71
C SER A 209 6.15 -13.09 4.99
N PHE A 210 6.55 -13.02 6.26
CA PHE A 210 7.90 -12.65 6.68
C PHE A 210 8.59 -13.81 7.43
N HIS A 211 9.84 -14.06 7.25
CA HIS A 211 10.80 -13.61 6.24
C HIS A 211 10.64 -14.44 4.95
N SER A 212 10.76 -13.84 3.76
CA SER A 212 10.47 -14.47 2.46
C SER A 212 11.15 -15.83 2.22
N ARG A 213 12.33 -16.07 2.79
CA ARG A 213 13.04 -17.37 2.70
C ARG A 213 12.39 -18.46 3.55
N ARG A 214 11.85 -18.09 4.73
CA ARG A 214 11.17 -18.99 5.67
C ARG A 214 10.08 -18.20 6.39
N PRO A 215 8.91 -18.04 5.78
CA PRO A 215 7.85 -17.21 6.36
C PRO A 215 7.27 -17.88 7.61
N ILE A 216 7.33 -17.16 8.74
CA ILE A 216 6.82 -17.58 10.04
C ILE A 216 5.95 -16.53 10.71
N ALA A 217 6.06 -15.24 10.27
CA ALA A 217 5.30 -14.15 10.81
C ALA A 217 4.36 -13.57 9.76
N ALA A 218 3.10 -13.37 10.11
CA ALA A 218 2.11 -12.73 9.27
C ALA A 218 2.09 -11.23 9.59
N LEU A 219 3.10 -10.49 9.14
CA LEU A 219 3.24 -9.03 9.36
C LEU A 219 2.34 -8.24 8.42
N ASP A 220 2.17 -8.75 7.20
CA ASP A 220 1.34 -8.13 6.18
C ASP A 220 -0.11 -8.63 6.35
N ARG A 221 -1.08 -7.72 6.22
CA ARG A 221 -2.50 -8.02 6.39
C ARG A 221 -3.32 -7.40 5.26
N ILE A 222 -4.37 -8.13 4.86
CA ILE A 222 -5.50 -7.61 4.09
C ILE A 222 -6.72 -7.69 5.02
N ILE A 223 -7.34 -6.54 5.25
CA ILE A 223 -8.40 -6.33 6.22
C ILE A 223 -9.61 -5.83 5.45
N VAL A 224 -10.67 -6.59 5.44
CA VAL A 224 -11.81 -6.41 4.53
C VAL A 224 -13.05 -6.03 5.34
N ASP A 225 -13.76 -5.00 4.91
CA ASP A 225 -15.07 -4.62 5.44
C ASP A 225 -16.01 -5.85 5.44
N HIS A 226 -16.77 -6.04 6.50
CA HIS A 226 -17.67 -7.20 6.66
C HIS A 226 -18.74 -7.31 5.57
N ARG A 227 -19.02 -6.23 4.82
CA ARG A 227 -19.96 -6.21 3.69
C ARG A 227 -19.42 -6.90 2.43
N LEU A 228 -18.11 -7.13 2.34
CA LEU A 228 -17.47 -7.81 1.21
C LEU A 228 -17.21 -9.26 1.58
N ALA A 229 -17.52 -10.21 0.72
CA ALA A 229 -17.16 -11.61 0.90
C ALA A 229 -15.72 -11.86 0.44
N ILE A 230 -14.96 -12.65 1.21
CA ILE A 230 -13.61 -13.10 0.82
C ILE A 230 -13.75 -14.48 0.20
N GLU A 231 -13.49 -14.58 -1.11
CA GLU A 231 -13.53 -15.85 -1.84
C GLU A 231 -12.26 -16.68 -1.64
N ALA A 232 -11.11 -15.98 -1.74
CA ALA A 232 -9.80 -16.61 -1.62
C ALA A 232 -8.78 -15.61 -1.10
N ALA A 233 -7.75 -16.11 -0.42
CA ALA A 233 -6.62 -15.31 0.03
C ALA A 233 -5.38 -16.19 0.14
N GLY A 234 -4.20 -15.59 0.05
CA GLY A 234 -2.96 -16.35 0.17
C GLY A 234 -1.71 -15.48 0.14
N VAL A 235 -0.58 -16.18 0.23
CA VAL A 235 0.77 -15.63 0.05
C VAL A 235 1.28 -16.04 -1.33
N HIS A 236 1.80 -15.09 -2.09
CA HIS A 236 2.47 -15.37 -3.35
C HIS A 236 3.96 -15.68 -3.09
N ALA A 237 4.36 -16.93 -3.29
CA ALA A 237 5.67 -17.45 -2.87
C ALA A 237 6.50 -18.02 -4.04
N SER A 238 6.43 -17.34 -5.21
CA SER A 238 7.24 -17.74 -6.38
C SER A 238 8.75 -17.66 -6.08
N PRO A 239 9.61 -18.33 -6.87
CA PRO A 239 11.05 -18.19 -6.77
C PRO A 239 11.52 -16.74 -6.89
N GLU A 240 10.86 -15.91 -7.72
CA GLU A 240 11.18 -14.50 -7.88
C GLU A 240 10.73 -13.67 -6.66
N ALA A 241 9.54 -13.90 -6.14
CA ALA A 241 9.04 -13.23 -4.93
C ALA A 241 9.96 -13.46 -3.73
N ARG A 242 10.48 -14.69 -3.57
CA ARG A 242 11.43 -15.04 -2.49
C ARG A 242 12.76 -14.31 -2.58
N LYS A 243 13.14 -13.82 -3.76
CA LYS A 243 14.39 -13.06 -4.00
C LYS A 243 14.17 -11.56 -3.95
N ALA A 244 13.01 -11.09 -4.39
CA ALA A 244 12.74 -9.67 -4.65
C ALA A 244 12.65 -8.82 -3.38
N SER A 245 12.19 -9.39 -2.26
CA SER A 245 12.07 -8.72 -0.95
C SER A 245 12.28 -9.72 0.20
N ASP A 246 12.42 -9.23 1.43
CA ASP A 246 12.35 -10.03 2.66
C ASP A 246 10.92 -10.31 3.11
N HIS A 247 9.92 -9.63 2.53
CA HIS A 247 8.52 -9.98 2.63
C HIS A 247 8.04 -10.70 1.37
N LEU A 248 7.09 -11.61 1.52
CA LEU A 248 6.31 -12.15 0.42
C LEU A 248 5.05 -11.31 0.22
N PRO A 249 4.62 -11.06 -1.03
CA PRO A 249 3.33 -10.42 -1.25
C PRO A 249 2.18 -11.29 -0.78
N ILE A 250 1.15 -10.66 -0.28
CA ILE A 250 -0.12 -11.29 0.06
C ILE A 250 -1.22 -10.79 -0.86
N TRP A 251 -2.23 -11.60 -1.08
CA TRP A 251 -3.35 -11.26 -1.94
C TRP A 251 -4.67 -11.79 -1.39
N ALA A 252 -5.77 -11.17 -1.80
CA ALA A 252 -7.13 -11.64 -1.55
C ALA A 252 -8.02 -11.32 -2.74
N ARG A 253 -8.98 -12.20 -3.02
CA ARG A 253 -10.09 -12.00 -3.94
C ARG A 253 -11.35 -11.80 -3.14
N VAL A 254 -12.07 -10.73 -3.43
CA VAL A 254 -13.30 -10.34 -2.74
C VAL A 254 -14.43 -10.10 -3.73
N GLU A 255 -15.66 -10.41 -3.35
CA GLU A 255 -16.88 -10.03 -4.06
C GLU A 255 -17.26 -8.58 -3.68
N LEU A 256 -17.66 -7.75 -4.67
CA LEU A 256 -18.05 -6.34 -4.52
C LEU A 256 -19.57 -6.17 -4.45
#